data_e916f6c158b560ec197040dd4627bac4
#
_entry.id   e916f6c158b560ec197040dd4627bac4
#
_cell.length_a   1.000
_cell.length_b   1.000
_cell.length_c   1.000
_cell.angle_alpha   90.00
_cell.angle_beta   90.00
_cell.angle_gamma   90.00
#
_symmetry.space_group_name_H-M   'P 1'
#
loop_
_entity.id
_entity.type
_entity.pdbx_description
1 polymer ?
#
loop_
_entity_poly.entity_id
_entity_poly.type
_entity_poly.pdbx_seq_one_letter_code
_entity_poly.pdbx_strand_id
1 'polypeptide(L)'
;FIPKYLQKNRMPSWETNCIEDWETKIDAIVEETFNENMTIISGIPSWVQMYFERLQQKGGKTVGEIFKNFNLFIYGGVNFEPYRAKFENLIGRKVDSIELFPASEGFFAYQDSQKEKGMLLLLNAGIFYEFVKSDEFYSDKPMRYTIGEVELGVNYVLIISTNAGLWGYNIGDTVQFTSLKPYRIIVSGRIKHYISAFGEHVIGKE
;
A
#
# COMPACT_ATOMS: atom_id res chain seq x y z
N PHE A 1 1.09 16.22 9.80
CA PHE A 1 0.11 16.86 10.71
C PHE A 1 -1.31 16.66 10.17
N ILE A 2 -2.18 15.99 10.93
CA ILE A 2 -3.58 15.73 10.53
C ILE A 2 -4.44 16.87 11.04
N PRO A 3 -5.24 17.53 10.19
CA PRO A 3 -6.16 18.59 10.63
C PRO A 3 -7.09 18.13 11.75
N LYS A 4 -7.34 18.99 12.75
CA LYS A 4 -8.14 18.64 13.94
C LYS A 4 -9.54 18.12 13.61
N TYR A 5 -10.16 18.62 12.53
CA TYR A 5 -11.51 18.19 12.13
C TYR A 5 -11.54 16.73 11.60
N LEU A 6 -10.42 16.22 11.10
CA LEU A 6 -10.30 14.81 10.68
C LEU A 6 -9.96 13.89 11.85
N GLN A 7 -9.29 14.41 12.89
CA GLN A 7 -8.90 13.57 14.04
C GLN A 7 -10.10 13.00 14.80
N LYS A 8 -11.21 13.73 14.85
CA LYS A 8 -12.43 13.31 15.56
C LYS A 8 -13.09 12.06 14.95
N ASN A 9 -12.85 11.81 13.67
CA ASN A 9 -13.46 10.70 12.92
C ASN A 9 -12.43 9.63 12.58
N ARG A 10 -11.29 9.63 13.28
CA ARG A 10 -10.21 8.67 13.03
C ARG A 10 -10.02 7.76 14.24
N MET A 11 -9.95 6.47 13.95
CA MET A 11 -9.67 5.42 14.93
C MET A 11 -8.49 4.55 14.43
N PRO A 12 -7.79 3.86 15.30
CA PRO A 12 -7.94 3.89 16.75
C PRO A 12 -7.37 5.18 17.37
N SER A 13 -7.56 5.34 18.67
CA SER A 13 -6.96 6.42 19.47
C SER A 13 -5.43 6.42 19.40
N TRP A 14 -4.81 7.53 19.80
CA TRP A 14 -3.35 7.61 19.86
C TRP A 14 -2.77 6.61 20.88
N GLU A 15 -3.43 6.45 22.02
CA GLU A 15 -3.05 5.54 23.09
C GLU A 15 -3.02 4.10 22.58
N THR A 16 -4.04 3.66 21.87
CA THR A 16 -4.09 2.33 21.25
C THR A 16 -3.03 2.17 20.17
N ASN A 17 -2.78 3.20 19.37
CA ASN A 17 -1.73 3.17 18.35
C ASN A 17 -0.31 3.02 18.95
N CYS A 18 -0.09 3.49 20.17
CA CYS A 18 1.20 3.39 20.87
C CYS A 18 1.44 2.04 21.56
N ILE A 19 0.47 1.13 21.58
CA ILE A 19 0.66 -0.23 22.11
C ILE A 19 1.69 -0.95 21.21
N GLU A 20 2.78 -1.43 21.83
CA GLU A 20 3.85 -2.12 21.09
C GLU A 20 3.51 -3.57 20.76
N ASP A 21 2.93 -4.29 21.73
CA ASP A 21 2.50 -5.67 21.53
C ASP A 21 1.34 -5.74 20.57
N TRP A 22 1.53 -6.48 19.45
CA TRP A 22 0.58 -6.53 18.37
C TRP A 22 -0.75 -7.19 18.73
N GLU A 23 -0.72 -8.26 19.52
CA GLU A 23 -1.94 -8.98 19.93
C GLU A 23 -2.81 -8.11 20.83
N THR A 24 -2.19 -7.46 21.81
CA THR A 24 -2.85 -6.49 22.68
C THR A 24 -3.40 -5.29 21.89
N LYS A 25 -2.62 -4.80 20.92
CA LYS A 25 -3.03 -3.68 20.08
C LYS A 25 -4.27 -4.02 19.24
N ILE A 26 -4.29 -5.18 18.60
CA ILE A 26 -5.40 -5.56 17.74
C ILE A 26 -6.68 -5.76 18.53
N ASP A 27 -6.58 -6.33 19.73
CA ASP A 27 -7.72 -6.49 20.62
C ASP A 27 -8.25 -5.12 21.10
N ALA A 28 -7.37 -4.18 21.45
CA ALA A 28 -7.76 -2.81 21.80
C ALA A 28 -8.42 -2.08 20.61
N ILE A 29 -7.92 -2.23 19.38
CA ILE A 29 -8.53 -1.68 18.17
C ILE A 29 -9.94 -2.24 17.99
N VAL A 30 -10.13 -3.54 18.19
CA VAL A 30 -11.46 -4.19 18.11
C VAL A 30 -12.40 -3.61 19.15
N GLU A 31 -11.95 -3.46 20.41
CA GLU A 31 -12.78 -2.88 21.48
C GLU A 31 -13.24 -1.44 21.15
N GLU A 32 -12.30 -0.59 20.68
CA GLU A 32 -12.62 0.79 20.33
C GLU A 32 -13.58 0.91 19.15
N THR A 33 -13.47 0.03 18.15
CA THR A 33 -14.18 0.21 16.87
C THR A 33 -15.47 -0.60 16.75
N PHE A 34 -15.66 -1.63 17.57
CA PHE A 34 -16.73 -2.62 17.39
C PHE A 34 -18.14 -2.02 17.28
N ASN A 35 -18.43 -0.97 18.04
CA ASN A 35 -19.73 -0.29 18.06
C ASN A 35 -19.75 1.01 17.24
N GLU A 36 -18.68 1.29 16.51
CA GLU A 36 -18.55 2.53 15.75
C GLU A 36 -19.06 2.38 14.31
N ASN A 37 -19.41 3.51 13.70
CA ASN A 37 -19.84 3.54 12.31
C ASN A 37 -18.63 3.66 11.38
N MET A 38 -17.89 2.56 11.21
CA MET A 38 -16.74 2.52 10.33
C MET A 38 -17.18 2.54 8.87
N THR A 39 -16.70 3.53 8.11
CA THR A 39 -17.04 3.72 6.68
C THR A 39 -15.87 3.46 5.75
N ILE A 40 -14.66 3.78 6.21
CA ILE A 40 -13.40 3.58 5.48
C ILE A 40 -12.43 2.87 6.42
N ILE A 41 -11.77 1.84 5.92
CA ILE A 41 -10.70 1.15 6.63
C ILE A 41 -9.45 1.21 5.76
N SER A 42 -8.32 1.57 6.37
CA SER A 42 -7.04 1.65 5.67
C SER A 42 -5.97 0.88 6.44
N GLY A 43 -5.16 0.13 5.70
CA GLY A 43 -4.04 -0.60 6.29
C GLY A 43 -3.42 -1.63 5.35
N ILE A 44 -2.33 -2.24 5.82
CA ILE A 44 -1.69 -3.34 5.13
C ILE A 44 -2.64 -4.55 5.15
N PRO A 45 -2.92 -5.20 4.02
CA PRO A 45 -3.91 -6.29 3.93
C PRO A 45 -3.77 -7.38 4.97
N SER A 46 -2.56 -7.87 5.24
CA SER A 46 -2.34 -8.92 6.25
C SER A 46 -2.79 -8.50 7.66
N TRP A 47 -2.53 -7.26 8.05
CA TRP A 47 -2.91 -6.73 9.37
C TRP A 47 -4.41 -6.47 9.47
N VAL A 48 -5.00 -5.94 8.40
CA VAL A 48 -6.46 -5.72 8.35
C VAL A 48 -7.21 -7.05 8.31
N GLN A 49 -6.65 -8.10 7.68
CA GLN A 49 -7.22 -9.45 7.75
C GLN A 49 -7.31 -9.93 9.21
N MET A 50 -6.23 -9.82 9.98
CA MET A 50 -6.22 -10.21 11.40
C MET A 50 -7.27 -9.43 12.20
N TYR A 51 -7.38 -8.12 11.96
CA TYR A 51 -8.41 -7.28 12.56
C TYR A 51 -9.83 -7.77 12.22
N PHE A 52 -10.10 -8.10 10.96
CA PHE A 52 -11.41 -8.63 10.55
C PHE A 52 -11.72 -9.98 11.18
N GLU A 53 -10.74 -10.86 11.29
CA GLU A 53 -10.89 -12.15 11.97
C GLU A 53 -11.22 -11.97 13.46
N ARG A 54 -10.56 -11.02 14.16
CA ARG A 54 -10.89 -10.69 15.57
C ARG A 54 -12.29 -10.09 15.72
N LEU A 55 -12.70 -9.20 14.82
CA LEU A 55 -14.08 -8.66 14.80
C LEU A 55 -15.12 -9.76 14.67
N GLN A 56 -14.91 -10.73 13.77
CA GLN A 56 -15.82 -11.87 13.60
C GLN A 56 -15.86 -12.75 14.84
N GLN A 57 -14.72 -13.04 15.45
CA GLN A 57 -14.64 -13.81 16.70
C GLN A 57 -15.45 -13.14 17.82
N LYS A 58 -15.35 -11.84 17.95
CA LYS A 58 -16.09 -11.07 18.96
C LYS A 58 -17.58 -10.99 18.66
N GLY A 59 -17.95 -10.71 17.40
CA GLY A 59 -19.33 -10.38 17.02
C GLY A 59 -20.17 -11.56 16.53
N GLY A 60 -19.55 -12.68 16.14
CA GLY A 60 -20.24 -13.82 15.52
C GLY A 60 -20.89 -13.50 14.16
N LYS A 61 -20.47 -12.40 13.50
CA LYS A 61 -21.06 -11.86 12.27
C LYS A 61 -19.95 -11.45 11.31
N THR A 62 -20.30 -11.27 10.04
CA THR A 62 -19.38 -10.71 9.06
C THR A 62 -19.05 -9.25 9.36
N VAL A 63 -17.90 -8.78 8.90
CA VAL A 63 -17.49 -7.37 9.10
C VAL A 63 -18.50 -6.39 8.47
N GLY A 64 -19.10 -6.76 7.33
CA GLY A 64 -20.14 -5.94 6.71
C GLY A 64 -21.47 -5.89 7.47
N GLU A 65 -21.75 -6.86 8.32
CA GLU A 65 -22.89 -6.83 9.26
C GLU A 65 -22.57 -6.01 10.51
N ILE A 66 -21.32 -6.04 10.98
CA ILE A 66 -20.85 -5.20 12.09
C ILE A 66 -20.78 -3.74 11.62
N PHE A 67 -20.10 -3.47 10.51
CA PHE A 67 -19.93 -2.14 9.93
C PHE A 67 -20.78 -1.98 8.67
N LYS A 68 -22.06 -1.69 8.85
CA LYS A 68 -23.05 -1.62 7.75
C LYS A 68 -22.68 -0.58 6.68
N ASN A 69 -21.99 0.48 7.06
CA ASN A 69 -21.58 1.58 6.18
C ASN A 69 -20.12 1.47 5.70
N PHE A 70 -19.43 0.36 5.98
CA PHE A 70 -18.09 0.11 5.45
C PHE A 70 -18.15 -0.10 3.94
N ASN A 71 -17.61 0.83 3.16
CA ASN A 71 -17.74 0.86 1.70
C ASN A 71 -16.41 1.08 0.96
N LEU A 72 -15.31 1.37 1.68
CA LEU A 72 -14.02 1.58 1.05
C LEU A 72 -12.88 0.99 1.88
N PHE A 73 -12.07 0.16 1.22
CA PHE A 73 -10.80 -0.33 1.75
C PHE A 73 -9.63 0.35 1.03
N ILE A 74 -8.74 1.00 1.78
CA ILE A 74 -7.54 1.66 1.26
C ILE A 74 -6.32 0.85 1.70
N TYR A 75 -5.49 0.43 0.76
CA TYR A 75 -4.33 -0.40 1.05
C TYR A 75 -3.09 0.04 0.28
N GLY A 76 -1.94 -0.46 0.69
CA GLY A 76 -0.65 -0.28 0.02
C GLY A 76 0.41 -1.19 0.62
N GLY A 77 1.61 -1.15 0.02
CA GLY A 77 2.78 -1.87 0.51
C GLY A 77 2.87 -3.34 0.11
N VAL A 78 1.75 -3.98 -0.30
CA VAL A 78 1.73 -5.37 -0.79
C VAL A 78 0.65 -5.56 -1.85
N ASN A 79 0.82 -6.56 -2.72
CA ASN A 79 -0.21 -6.97 -3.66
C ASN A 79 -1.44 -7.51 -2.91
N PHE A 80 -2.62 -6.97 -3.19
CA PHE A 80 -3.87 -7.32 -2.55
C PHE A 80 -4.53 -8.58 -3.13
N GLU A 81 -4.23 -8.97 -4.35
CA GLU A 81 -4.92 -10.09 -5.02
C GLU A 81 -4.93 -11.39 -4.20
N PRO A 82 -3.85 -11.80 -3.52
CA PRO A 82 -3.88 -13.00 -2.66
C PRO A 82 -4.86 -12.91 -1.49
N TYR A 83 -5.21 -11.71 -1.06
CA TYR A 83 -6.09 -11.44 0.09
C TYR A 83 -7.56 -11.24 -0.30
N ARG A 84 -7.83 -10.89 -1.56
CA ARG A 84 -9.15 -10.46 -2.04
C ARG A 84 -10.27 -11.42 -1.67
N ALA A 85 -10.14 -12.69 -2.03
CA ALA A 85 -11.17 -13.69 -1.74
C ALA A 85 -11.43 -13.87 -0.24
N LYS A 86 -10.37 -13.83 0.56
CA LYS A 86 -10.49 -13.93 2.03
C LYS A 86 -11.21 -12.70 2.60
N PHE A 87 -10.89 -11.50 2.10
CA PHE A 87 -11.55 -10.25 2.51
C PHE A 87 -13.04 -10.26 2.15
N GLU A 88 -13.42 -10.67 0.94
CA GLU A 88 -14.82 -10.78 0.53
C GLU A 88 -15.60 -11.72 1.44
N ASN A 89 -15.01 -12.85 1.84
CA ASN A 89 -15.61 -13.77 2.80
C ASN A 89 -15.75 -13.16 4.20
N LEU A 90 -14.71 -12.51 4.71
CA LEU A 90 -14.73 -11.87 6.03
C LEU A 90 -15.73 -10.71 6.09
N ILE A 91 -15.82 -9.94 5.02
CA ILE A 91 -16.73 -8.80 4.92
C ILE A 91 -18.18 -9.29 4.65
N GLY A 92 -18.35 -10.40 3.92
CA GLY A 92 -19.65 -10.93 3.52
C GLY A 92 -20.29 -10.23 2.33
N ARG A 93 -19.59 -9.27 1.72
CA ARG A 93 -19.99 -8.56 0.49
C ARG A 93 -18.77 -7.93 -0.18
N LYS A 94 -18.94 -7.54 -1.44
CA LYS A 94 -17.92 -6.76 -2.15
C LYS A 94 -17.87 -5.33 -1.58
N VAL A 95 -16.66 -4.84 -1.38
CA VAL A 95 -16.34 -3.47 -0.99
C VAL A 95 -15.30 -2.93 -1.97
N ASP A 96 -15.45 -1.68 -2.39
CA ASP A 96 -14.48 -1.03 -3.26
C ASP A 96 -13.14 -0.86 -2.56
N SER A 97 -12.07 -0.89 -3.33
CA SER A 97 -10.72 -0.73 -2.79
C SER A 97 -9.90 0.26 -3.60
N ILE A 98 -8.98 0.95 -2.93
CA ILE A 98 -8.02 1.87 -3.55
C ILE A 98 -6.61 1.43 -3.15
N GLU A 99 -5.79 1.18 -4.16
CA GLU A 99 -4.37 0.92 -3.97
C GLU A 99 -3.58 2.22 -3.91
N LEU A 100 -2.63 2.27 -2.97
CA LEU A 100 -1.69 3.37 -2.81
C LEU A 100 -0.26 2.85 -2.90
N PHE A 101 0.63 3.68 -3.41
CA PHE A 101 2.07 3.43 -3.39
C PHE A 101 2.80 4.49 -2.54
N PRO A 102 2.71 4.38 -1.21
CA PRO A 102 3.50 5.17 -0.28
C PRO A 102 4.80 4.44 0.06
N ALA A 103 5.84 5.21 0.37
CA ALA A 103 7.06 4.76 1.01
C ALA A 103 7.53 5.83 2.00
N SER A 104 8.55 5.52 2.82
CA SER A 104 9.16 6.52 3.70
C SER A 104 9.76 7.68 2.93
N GLU A 105 10.19 7.41 1.70
CA GLU A 105 10.83 8.36 0.77
C GLU A 105 9.83 9.26 0.04
N GLY A 106 8.56 8.89 -0.03
CA GLY A 106 7.54 9.69 -0.70
C GLY A 106 6.25 8.95 -0.99
N PHE A 107 5.29 9.68 -1.56
CA PHE A 107 4.03 9.13 -2.05
C PHE A 107 4.04 9.20 -3.58
N PHE A 108 4.07 8.05 -4.26
CA PHE A 108 4.41 7.97 -5.69
C PHE A 108 3.21 7.83 -6.60
N ALA A 109 2.23 7.00 -6.21
CA ALA A 109 1.08 6.70 -7.05
C ALA A 109 -0.15 6.31 -6.24
N TYR A 110 -1.32 6.43 -6.84
CA TYR A 110 -2.58 5.95 -6.26
C TYR A 110 -3.55 5.49 -7.35
N GLN A 111 -4.41 4.57 -7.02
CA GLN A 111 -5.48 4.13 -7.89
C GLN A 111 -6.57 5.21 -7.93
N ASP A 112 -6.72 5.88 -9.08
CA ASP A 112 -7.70 6.93 -9.33
C ASP A 112 -8.96 6.42 -10.06
N SER A 113 -8.96 5.15 -10.48
CA SER A 113 -10.04 4.53 -11.23
C SER A 113 -10.22 3.06 -10.83
N GLN A 114 -11.46 2.63 -10.67
CA GLN A 114 -11.81 1.21 -10.47
C GLN A 114 -11.81 0.40 -11.78
N LYS A 115 -11.75 1.08 -12.93
CA LYS A 115 -11.83 0.46 -14.26
C LYS A 115 -10.47 0.25 -14.90
N GLU A 116 -9.53 1.15 -14.61
CA GLU A 116 -8.21 1.16 -15.23
C GLU A 116 -7.22 0.35 -14.39
N LYS A 117 -6.39 -0.41 -15.07
CA LYS A 117 -5.32 -1.17 -14.43
C LYS A 117 -4.17 -0.23 -14.03
N GLY A 118 -3.71 -0.37 -12.81
CA GLY A 118 -2.55 0.36 -12.27
C GLY A 118 -2.93 1.67 -11.61
N MET A 119 -1.95 2.26 -10.96
CA MET A 119 -2.05 3.49 -10.20
C MET A 119 -1.55 4.67 -11.03
N LEU A 120 -2.21 5.81 -10.91
CA LEU A 120 -1.76 7.07 -11.50
C LEU A 120 -0.46 7.53 -10.85
N LEU A 121 0.62 7.68 -11.66
CA LEU A 121 1.90 8.18 -11.18
C LEU A 121 1.83 9.70 -10.96
N LEU A 122 2.26 10.15 -9.78
CA LEU A 122 2.24 11.57 -9.40
C LEU A 122 3.50 12.29 -9.92
N LEU A 123 3.40 12.93 -11.07
CA LEU A 123 4.53 13.65 -11.71
C LEU A 123 4.75 15.06 -11.16
N ASN A 124 3.79 15.63 -10.46
CA ASN A 124 3.82 17.03 -9.97
C ASN A 124 3.95 17.14 -8.45
N ALA A 125 4.41 16.09 -7.78
CA ALA A 125 4.54 16.03 -6.33
C ALA A 125 5.94 16.38 -5.79
N GLY A 126 6.78 17.05 -6.57
CA GLY A 126 8.13 17.43 -6.15
C GLY A 126 9.14 16.27 -6.18
N ILE A 127 8.83 15.22 -6.93
CA ILE A 127 9.68 14.06 -7.14
C ILE A 127 10.06 13.99 -8.62
N PHE A 128 11.36 13.92 -8.90
CA PHE A 128 11.90 13.61 -10.22
C PHE A 128 12.16 12.12 -10.30
N TYR A 129 11.62 11.48 -11.34
CA TYR A 129 11.70 10.04 -11.55
C TYR A 129 12.69 9.69 -12.67
N GLU A 130 13.51 8.69 -12.39
CA GLU A 130 14.35 8.00 -13.36
C GLU A 130 14.06 6.50 -13.27
N PHE A 131 14.24 5.81 -14.35
CA PHE A 131 13.91 4.41 -14.49
C PHE A 131 15.10 3.64 -15.05
N VAL A 132 15.44 2.50 -14.47
CA VAL A 132 16.47 1.59 -14.98
C VAL A 132 15.82 0.25 -15.28
N LYS A 133 16.01 -0.31 -16.48
CA LYS A 133 15.49 -1.67 -16.77
C LYS A 133 16.03 -2.65 -15.76
N SER A 134 15.16 -3.48 -15.20
CA SER A 134 15.51 -4.34 -14.05
C SER A 134 16.60 -5.37 -14.39
N ASP A 135 16.65 -5.84 -15.62
CA ASP A 135 17.66 -6.77 -16.16
C ASP A 135 19.03 -6.11 -16.39
N GLU A 136 19.06 -4.79 -16.58
CA GLU A 136 20.28 -4.01 -16.77
C GLU A 136 20.81 -3.36 -15.47
N PHE A 137 20.04 -3.41 -14.38
CA PHE A 137 20.32 -2.64 -13.17
C PHE A 137 21.71 -2.93 -12.55
N TYR A 138 22.18 -4.15 -12.64
CA TYR A 138 23.49 -4.58 -12.11
C TYR A 138 24.62 -4.56 -13.14
N SER A 139 24.39 -4.01 -14.35
CA SER A 139 25.45 -3.81 -15.33
C SER A 139 26.42 -2.72 -14.88
N ASP A 140 27.60 -2.68 -15.47
CA ASP A 140 28.65 -1.67 -15.14
C ASP A 140 28.18 -0.23 -15.36
N LYS A 141 27.29 0.01 -16.34
CA LYS A 141 26.74 1.31 -16.70
C LYS A 141 25.28 1.21 -17.06
N PRO A 142 24.39 1.06 -16.05
CA PRO A 142 22.96 0.95 -16.31
C PRO A 142 22.42 2.25 -16.93
N MET A 143 21.66 2.14 -18.01
CA MET A 143 21.00 3.28 -18.64
C MET A 143 19.88 3.79 -17.76
N ARG A 144 19.81 5.10 -17.55
CA ARG A 144 18.72 5.78 -16.87
C ARG A 144 17.77 6.41 -17.87
N TYR A 145 16.53 6.02 -17.81
CA TYR A 145 15.45 6.52 -18.66
C TYR A 145 14.65 7.57 -17.90
N THR A 146 14.28 8.63 -18.59
CA THR A 146 13.29 9.61 -18.09
C THR A 146 11.87 9.12 -18.34
N ILE A 147 10.86 9.80 -17.76
CA ILE A 147 9.45 9.44 -17.94
C ILE A 147 9.01 9.44 -19.41
N GLY A 148 9.62 10.24 -20.27
CA GLY A 148 9.31 10.30 -21.70
C GLY A 148 9.88 9.14 -22.53
N GLU A 149 10.74 8.33 -21.96
CA GLU A 149 11.49 7.26 -22.64
C GLU A 149 11.05 5.85 -22.20
N VAL A 150 10.14 5.75 -21.23
CA VAL A 150 9.66 4.47 -20.71
C VAL A 150 8.72 3.77 -21.68
N GLU A 151 8.69 2.46 -21.62
CA GLU A 151 7.92 1.58 -22.48
C GLU A 151 6.87 0.79 -21.66
N LEU A 152 5.75 0.45 -22.31
CA LEU A 152 4.71 -0.40 -21.71
C LEU A 152 5.25 -1.82 -21.47
N GLY A 153 4.90 -2.39 -20.32
CA GLY A 153 5.19 -3.78 -20.01
C GLY A 153 6.65 -4.09 -19.65
N VAL A 154 7.55 -3.10 -19.75
CA VAL A 154 8.95 -3.24 -19.33
C VAL A 154 9.03 -3.04 -17.81
N ASN A 155 9.84 -3.87 -17.16
CA ASN A 155 10.05 -3.81 -15.73
C ASN A 155 11.21 -2.87 -15.39
N TYR A 156 10.96 -1.85 -14.59
CA TYR A 156 11.94 -0.82 -14.24
C TYR A 156 12.17 -0.76 -12.73
N VAL A 157 13.43 -0.58 -12.34
CA VAL A 157 13.81 -0.14 -11.00
C VAL A 157 13.50 1.35 -10.89
N LEU A 158 12.80 1.75 -9.84
CA LEU A 158 12.41 3.14 -9.61
C LEU A 158 13.51 3.90 -8.86
N ILE A 159 14.03 4.95 -9.50
CA ILE A 159 15.02 5.85 -8.93
C ILE A 159 14.37 7.22 -8.75
N ILE A 160 14.58 7.85 -7.61
CA ILE A 160 13.96 9.13 -7.30
C ILE A 160 14.97 10.19 -6.88
N SER A 161 14.66 11.43 -7.23
CA SER A 161 15.29 12.62 -6.63
C SER A 161 14.17 13.50 -6.09
N THR A 162 14.31 13.96 -4.84
CA THR A 162 13.27 14.72 -4.15
C THR A 162 13.79 16.06 -3.63
N ASN A 163 12.91 17.02 -3.46
CA ASN A 163 13.21 18.28 -2.80
C ASN A 163 13.53 18.16 -1.30
N ALA A 164 13.29 16.97 -0.72
CA ALA A 164 13.67 16.65 0.66
C ALA A 164 15.14 16.18 0.79
N GLY A 165 15.91 16.13 -0.31
CA GLY A 165 17.34 15.86 -0.28
C GLY A 165 17.76 14.46 -0.73
N LEU A 166 16.87 13.64 -1.27
CA LEU A 166 17.26 12.39 -1.92
C LEU A 166 17.70 12.69 -3.37
N TRP A 167 18.83 12.12 -3.79
CA TRP A 167 19.41 12.33 -5.12
C TRP A 167 19.76 11.00 -5.76
N GLY A 168 19.07 10.67 -6.86
CA GLY A 168 19.28 9.41 -7.58
C GLY A 168 19.11 8.17 -6.68
N TYR A 169 18.19 8.24 -5.73
CA TYR A 169 18.00 7.24 -4.69
C TYR A 169 17.19 6.05 -5.22
N ASN A 170 17.74 4.85 -5.06
CA ASN A 170 17.03 3.61 -5.36
C ASN A 170 16.15 3.20 -4.18
N ILE A 171 14.84 3.22 -4.36
CA ILE A 171 13.88 2.79 -3.31
C ILE A 171 13.78 1.27 -3.17
N GLY A 172 14.37 0.52 -4.11
CA GLY A 172 14.36 -0.94 -4.11
C GLY A 172 13.15 -1.57 -4.77
N ASP A 173 12.13 -0.81 -5.11
CA ASP A 173 10.93 -1.32 -5.77
C ASP A 173 11.08 -1.30 -7.29
N THR A 174 10.43 -2.26 -7.95
CA THR A 174 10.29 -2.31 -9.39
C THR A 174 8.86 -2.01 -9.80
N VAL A 175 8.72 -1.30 -10.92
CA VAL A 175 7.44 -0.88 -11.47
C VAL A 175 7.34 -1.24 -12.95
N GLN A 176 6.10 -1.44 -13.41
CA GLN A 176 5.80 -1.67 -14.81
C GLN A 176 4.71 -0.69 -15.26
N PHE A 177 4.92 -0.03 -16.39
CA PHE A 177 3.92 0.88 -16.95
C PHE A 177 2.77 0.10 -17.61
N THR A 178 1.53 0.43 -17.21
CA THR A 178 0.30 -0.10 -17.79
C THR A 178 -0.37 0.87 -18.75
N SER A 179 -0.01 2.18 -18.65
CA SER A 179 -0.43 3.25 -19.55
C SER A 179 0.64 4.35 -19.57
N LEU A 180 0.76 5.03 -20.72
CA LEU A 180 1.62 6.19 -20.90
C LEU A 180 0.83 7.51 -21.00
N LYS A 181 -0.50 7.45 -21.12
CA LYS A 181 -1.38 8.63 -21.21
C LYS A 181 -2.73 8.34 -20.54
N PRO A 182 -2.92 8.70 -19.25
CA PRO A 182 -1.91 9.17 -18.30
C PRO A 182 -0.91 8.06 -17.93
N TYR A 183 0.22 8.43 -17.33
CA TYR A 183 1.19 7.44 -16.83
C TYR A 183 0.60 6.67 -15.65
N ARG A 184 0.45 5.35 -15.85
CA ARG A 184 -0.02 4.43 -14.81
C ARG A 184 0.99 3.32 -14.61
N ILE A 185 1.20 2.96 -13.37
CA ILE A 185 2.15 1.92 -12.98
C ILE A 185 1.48 0.86 -12.10
N ILE A 186 2.05 -0.31 -12.12
CA ILE A 186 1.88 -1.32 -11.06
C ILE A 186 3.24 -1.54 -10.39
N VAL A 187 3.24 -1.83 -9.11
CA VAL A 187 4.43 -2.31 -8.42
C VAL A 187 4.58 -3.78 -8.78
N SER A 188 5.67 -4.11 -9.47
CA SER A 188 5.92 -5.46 -9.99
C SER A 188 6.76 -6.33 -9.05
N GLY A 189 7.45 -5.72 -8.07
CA GLY A 189 8.25 -6.43 -7.08
C GLY A 189 9.35 -5.55 -6.48
N ARG A 190 10.42 -6.20 -6.04
CA ARG A 190 11.63 -5.55 -5.54
C ARG A 190 12.85 -6.07 -6.29
N ILE A 191 13.84 -5.18 -6.47
CA ILE A 191 15.10 -5.54 -7.16
C ILE A 191 15.93 -6.55 -6.35
N LYS A 192 15.76 -6.53 -5.01
CA LYS A 192 16.23 -7.60 -4.12
C LYS A 192 15.03 -8.10 -3.33
N HIS A 193 14.79 -9.39 -3.37
CA HIS A 193 13.79 -10.02 -2.52
C HIS A 193 14.30 -10.01 -1.08
N TYR A 194 13.76 -9.10 -0.27
CA TYR A 194 13.94 -9.13 1.17
C TYR A 194 12.72 -9.81 1.78
N ILE A 195 12.94 -10.88 2.52
CA ILE A 195 11.92 -11.42 3.41
C ILE A 195 12.15 -10.77 4.77
N SER A 196 11.21 -9.94 5.21
CA SER A 196 11.20 -9.44 6.58
C SER A 196 10.59 -10.52 7.47
N ALA A 197 11.42 -11.23 8.20
CA ALA A 197 10.98 -12.12 9.26
C ALA A 197 11.36 -11.44 10.59
N PHE A 198 10.35 -11.10 11.41
CA PHE A 198 10.54 -10.52 12.75
C PHE A 198 11.39 -9.24 12.80
N GLY A 199 11.26 -8.37 11.78
CA GLY A 199 11.98 -7.10 11.75
C GLY A 199 13.42 -7.19 11.21
N GLU A 200 13.89 -8.38 10.84
CA GLU A 200 15.16 -8.55 10.14
C GLU A 200 14.93 -8.75 8.63
N HIS A 201 15.75 -8.08 7.82
CA HIS A 201 15.73 -8.25 6.38
C HIS A 201 16.61 -9.44 5.99
N VAL A 202 16.00 -10.53 5.55
CA VAL A 202 16.70 -11.69 5.03
C VAL A 202 16.70 -11.65 3.49
N ILE A 203 17.88 -11.75 2.88
CA ILE A 203 18.00 -11.86 1.42
C ILE A 203 17.59 -13.27 1.03
N GLY A 204 16.46 -13.41 0.33
CA GLY A 204 16.09 -14.68 -0.28
C GLY A 204 17.09 -15.02 -1.40
N LYS A 205 17.74 -16.19 -1.33
CA LYS A 205 18.37 -16.79 -2.50
C LYS A 205 17.27 -17.49 -3.29
N GLU A 206 17.24 -17.27 -4.61
CA GLU A 206 16.45 -18.07 -5.54
C GLU A 206 16.79 -19.57 -5.40
#